data_6a07ddea533f56101293ea61b1cccbdb
#
_entry.id   6a07ddea533f56101293ea61b1cccbdb
#
_cell.length_a   1.000
_cell.length_b   1.000
_cell.length_c   1.000
_cell.angle_alpha   90.00
_cell.angle_beta   90.00
_cell.angle_gamma   90.00
#
_symmetry.space_group_name_H-M   'P 1'
#
loop_
_entity.id
_entity.type
_entity.pdbx_description
1 polymer ?
#
loop_
_entity_poly.entity_id
_entity_poly.type
_entity_poly.pdbx_seq_one_letter_code
_entity_poly.pdbx_strand_id
1 'polypeptide(L)'
;MNIAIIFAGGSGVRMGAGVPKQFLEINGKPILIHTLQLFEEHEEIDRIYLAMNEDYIRYAQQLVLDYRITKMAAIVPGGATAQDSIYHALQRAAKENPMDSIVLIHDGVRPVVEYEVISENIASVKRCGSAITSTQCY
;
A
#
# COMPACT_ATOMS: atom_id res chain seq x y z
N MET A 1 13.56 7.24 7.81
CA MET A 1 13.10 6.13 6.96
C MET A 1 11.72 6.45 6.42
N ASN A 2 11.46 6.17 5.16
CA ASN A 2 10.16 6.40 4.52
C ASN A 2 9.48 5.06 4.27
N ILE A 3 8.28 4.91 4.82
CA ILE A 3 7.55 3.65 4.86
C ILE A 3 6.21 3.83 4.13
N ALA A 4 5.91 2.95 3.20
CA ALA A 4 4.60 2.89 2.56
C ALA A 4 3.73 1.84 3.27
N ILE A 5 2.53 2.24 3.66
CA ILE A 5 1.49 1.35 4.16
C ILE A 5 0.41 1.26 3.11
N ILE A 6 0.24 0.07 2.56
CA ILE A 6 -0.75 -0.21 1.53
C ILE A 6 -1.85 -1.06 2.17
N PHE A 7 -3.09 -0.64 2.05
CA PHE A 7 -4.22 -1.41 2.58
C PHE A 7 -5.10 -1.94 1.43
N ALA A 8 -5.44 -3.21 1.51
CA ALA A 8 -6.26 -3.90 0.51
C ALA A 8 -7.14 -4.94 1.22
N GLY A 9 -7.74 -4.54 2.35
CA GLY A 9 -8.40 -5.47 3.26
C GLY A 9 -9.81 -5.91 2.89
N GLY A 10 -10.46 -5.25 1.93
CA GLY A 10 -11.82 -5.57 1.53
C GLY A 10 -11.93 -6.88 0.76
N SER A 11 -13.09 -7.52 0.83
CA SER A 11 -13.38 -8.70 0.03
C SER A 11 -13.49 -8.39 -1.48
N GLY A 12 -13.80 -7.13 -1.82
CA GLY A 12 -13.83 -6.65 -3.20
C GLY A 12 -14.89 -7.28 -4.09
N VAL A 13 -15.88 -7.95 -3.53
CA VAL A 13 -16.89 -8.74 -4.26
C VAL A 13 -17.80 -7.86 -5.14
N ARG A 14 -17.71 -6.53 -5.02
CA ARG A 14 -18.59 -5.57 -5.70
C ARG A 14 -18.49 -5.58 -7.23
N MET A 15 -17.43 -6.16 -7.79
CA MET A 15 -17.20 -6.17 -9.24
C MET A 15 -17.81 -7.40 -9.94
N GLY A 16 -18.45 -8.33 -9.21
CA GLY A 16 -19.09 -9.49 -9.79
C GLY A 16 -18.16 -10.49 -10.48
N ALA A 17 -16.87 -10.34 -10.34
CA ALA A 17 -15.88 -11.15 -11.04
C ALA A 17 -15.44 -12.41 -10.30
N GLY A 18 -16.02 -12.71 -9.14
CA GLY A 18 -15.68 -13.89 -8.33
C GLY A 18 -14.33 -13.82 -7.62
N VAL A 19 -13.54 -12.76 -7.85
CA VAL A 19 -12.26 -12.51 -7.18
C VAL A 19 -12.27 -11.11 -6.56
N PRO A 20 -11.53 -10.90 -5.45
CA PRO A 20 -11.39 -9.58 -4.88
C PRO A 20 -10.82 -8.56 -5.88
N LYS A 21 -11.30 -7.33 -5.77
CA LYS A 21 -10.96 -6.24 -6.70
C LYS A 21 -9.44 -6.05 -6.85
N GLN A 22 -8.69 -6.16 -5.77
CA GLN A 22 -7.23 -5.96 -5.78
C GLN A 22 -6.49 -6.98 -6.64
N PHE A 23 -7.10 -8.13 -6.95
CA PHE A 23 -6.50 -9.18 -7.78
C PHE A 23 -7.00 -9.19 -9.22
N LEU A 24 -7.94 -8.31 -9.58
CA LEU A 24 -8.31 -8.13 -10.99
C LEU A 24 -7.10 -7.66 -11.77
N GLU A 25 -6.95 -8.17 -12.98
CA GLU A 25 -5.78 -7.87 -13.81
C GLU A 25 -6.02 -6.70 -14.75
N ILE A 26 -5.02 -5.85 -14.86
CA ILE A 26 -4.90 -4.81 -15.88
C ILE A 26 -3.62 -5.11 -16.65
N ASN A 27 -3.73 -5.30 -17.97
CA ASN A 27 -2.59 -5.67 -18.81
C ASN A 27 -1.86 -6.92 -18.30
N GLY A 28 -2.62 -7.93 -17.86
CA GLY A 28 -2.08 -9.22 -17.41
C GLY A 28 -1.45 -9.22 -16.03
N LYS A 29 -1.61 -8.15 -15.25
CA LYS A 29 -1.00 -8.01 -13.93
C LYS A 29 -2.03 -7.52 -12.91
N PRO A 30 -2.12 -8.14 -11.71
CA PRO A 30 -3.06 -7.70 -10.69
C PRO A 30 -2.94 -6.22 -10.34
N ILE A 31 -4.07 -5.55 -10.11
CA ILE A 31 -4.10 -4.13 -9.71
C ILE A 31 -3.19 -3.87 -8.52
N LEU A 32 -3.24 -4.74 -7.50
CA LEU A 32 -2.40 -4.62 -6.32
C LEU A 32 -0.91 -4.53 -6.68
N ILE A 33 -0.47 -5.36 -7.63
CA ILE A 33 0.94 -5.35 -8.06
C ILE A 33 1.30 -4.05 -8.76
N HIS A 34 0.41 -3.51 -9.60
CA HIS A 34 0.63 -2.18 -10.20
C HIS A 34 0.87 -1.12 -9.12
N THR A 35 0.04 -1.13 -8.07
CA THR A 35 0.19 -0.21 -6.94
C THR A 35 1.50 -0.44 -6.19
N LEU A 36 1.80 -1.68 -5.84
CA LEU A 36 3.03 -2.01 -5.10
C LEU A 36 4.30 -1.61 -5.89
N GLN A 37 4.28 -1.78 -7.20
CA GLN A 37 5.42 -1.41 -8.04
C GLN A 37 5.71 0.09 -8.03
N LEU A 38 4.69 0.95 -7.89
CA LEU A 38 4.91 2.38 -7.75
C LEU A 38 5.81 2.71 -6.55
N PHE A 39 5.59 2.05 -5.44
CA PHE A 39 6.37 2.24 -4.22
C PHE A 39 7.69 1.48 -4.25
N GLU A 40 7.71 0.29 -4.87
CA GLU A 40 8.94 -0.48 -5.05
C GLU A 40 9.97 0.27 -5.90
N GLU A 41 9.52 0.93 -6.96
CA GLU A 41 10.38 1.64 -7.89
C GLU A 41 10.74 3.06 -7.42
N HIS A 42 10.05 3.58 -6.40
CA HIS A 42 10.31 4.92 -5.89
C HIS A 42 11.56 4.92 -5.01
N GLU A 43 12.55 5.69 -5.40
CA GLU A 43 13.86 5.69 -4.71
C GLU A 43 13.82 6.25 -3.28
N GLU A 44 12.82 7.06 -2.94
CA GLU A 44 12.68 7.59 -1.58
C GLU A 44 11.92 6.66 -0.62
N ILE A 45 11.30 5.59 -1.13
CA ILE A 45 10.59 4.61 -0.29
C ILE A 45 11.57 3.51 0.14
N ASP A 46 11.65 3.26 1.42
CA ASP A 46 12.57 2.27 2.00
C ASP A 46 11.89 0.92 2.24
N ARG A 47 10.66 0.93 2.74
CA ARG A 47 9.92 -0.30 3.09
C ARG A 47 8.44 -0.18 2.76
N ILE A 48 7.82 -1.34 2.51
CA ILE A 48 6.40 -1.46 2.24
C ILE A 48 5.78 -2.44 3.24
N TYR A 49 4.65 -2.06 3.82
CA TYR A 49 3.81 -2.94 4.64
C TYR A 49 2.46 -3.04 3.97
N LEU A 50 1.96 -4.25 3.82
CA LEU A 50 0.67 -4.52 3.19
C LEU A 50 -0.29 -5.11 4.22
N ALA A 51 -1.48 -4.53 4.35
CA ALA A 51 -2.57 -5.07 5.14
C ALA A 51 -3.68 -5.56 4.21
N MET A 52 -4.10 -6.80 4.37
CA MET A 52 -5.14 -7.37 3.53
C MET A 52 -5.89 -8.48 4.24
N ASN A 53 -6.99 -8.94 3.63
CA ASN A 53 -7.77 -10.05 4.13
C ASN A 53 -6.87 -11.28 4.32
N GLU A 54 -6.93 -11.89 5.50
CA GLU A 54 -6.09 -13.03 5.85
C GLU A 54 -6.23 -14.22 4.92
N ASP A 55 -7.41 -14.40 4.31
CA ASP A 55 -7.67 -15.51 3.37
C ASP A 55 -6.81 -15.40 2.10
N TYR A 56 -6.31 -14.22 1.79
CA TYR A 56 -5.52 -13.95 0.57
C TYR A 56 -4.04 -13.66 0.84
N ILE A 57 -3.58 -13.73 2.09
CA ILE A 57 -2.18 -13.41 2.44
C ILE A 57 -1.22 -14.35 1.71
N ARG A 58 -1.49 -15.64 1.68
CA ARG A 58 -0.63 -16.61 0.98
C ARG A 58 -0.52 -16.29 -0.51
N TYR A 59 -1.64 -15.95 -1.12
CA TYR A 59 -1.66 -15.56 -2.53
C TYR A 59 -0.85 -14.29 -2.76
N ALA A 60 -1.02 -13.29 -1.91
CA ALA A 60 -0.26 -12.05 -1.99
C ALA A 60 1.24 -12.27 -1.78
N GLN A 61 1.63 -13.14 -0.85
CA GLN A 61 3.03 -13.50 -0.64
C GLN A 61 3.65 -14.08 -1.91
N GLN A 62 2.92 -14.95 -2.61
CA GLN A 62 3.39 -15.51 -3.87
C GLN A 62 3.53 -14.44 -4.95
N LEU A 63 2.57 -13.53 -5.07
CA LEU A 63 2.64 -12.41 -6.02
C LEU A 63 3.84 -11.51 -5.73
N VAL A 64 4.10 -11.21 -4.48
CA VAL A 64 5.25 -10.38 -4.05
C VAL A 64 6.57 -11.01 -4.49
N LEU A 65 6.67 -12.34 -4.38
CA LEU A 65 7.86 -13.08 -4.85
C LEU A 65 7.94 -13.07 -6.38
N ASP A 66 6.83 -13.38 -7.06
CA ASP A 66 6.79 -13.49 -8.53
C ASP A 66 7.14 -12.17 -9.21
N TYR A 67 6.66 -11.05 -8.66
CA TYR A 67 6.88 -9.71 -9.22
C TYR A 67 8.05 -8.97 -8.55
N ARG A 68 8.80 -9.64 -7.67
CA ARG A 68 10.02 -9.11 -7.05
C ARG A 68 9.81 -7.78 -6.31
N ILE A 69 8.79 -7.74 -5.45
CA ILE A 69 8.57 -6.59 -4.56
C ILE A 69 9.53 -6.72 -3.38
N THR A 70 10.75 -6.26 -3.56
CA THR A 70 11.86 -6.50 -2.60
C THR A 70 11.75 -5.66 -1.33
N LYS A 71 11.06 -4.51 -1.39
CA LYS A 71 10.88 -3.62 -0.23
C LYS A 71 9.77 -4.08 0.71
N MET A 72 9.02 -5.15 0.35
CA MET A 72 7.97 -5.68 1.20
C MET A 72 8.56 -6.21 2.51
N ALA A 73 8.25 -5.52 3.61
CA ALA A 73 8.73 -5.89 4.94
C ALA A 73 7.79 -6.89 5.61
N ALA A 74 6.48 -6.73 5.46
CA ALA A 74 5.49 -7.65 6.03
C ALA A 74 4.14 -7.51 5.34
N ILE A 75 3.40 -8.61 5.33
CA ILE A 75 1.98 -8.65 4.95
C ILE A 75 1.21 -9.04 6.21
N VAL A 76 0.31 -8.17 6.68
CA VAL A 76 -0.43 -8.38 7.92
C VAL A 76 -1.92 -8.56 7.65
N PRO A 77 -2.64 -9.28 8.52
CA PRO A 77 -4.09 -9.37 8.40
C PRO A 77 -4.73 -7.99 8.52
N GLY A 78 -5.67 -7.70 7.63
CA GLY A 78 -6.50 -6.51 7.72
C GLY A 78 -7.56 -6.64 8.81
N GLY A 79 -8.28 -5.56 9.04
CA GLY A 79 -9.40 -5.52 9.96
C GLY A 79 -10.73 -5.43 9.25
N ALA A 80 -11.80 -5.17 10.02
CA ALA A 80 -13.15 -5.04 9.49
C ALA A 80 -13.32 -3.80 8.61
N THR A 81 -12.53 -2.76 8.85
CA THR A 81 -12.55 -1.50 8.11
C THR A 81 -11.17 -1.18 7.55
N ALA A 82 -11.12 -0.23 6.60
CA ALA A 82 -9.85 0.29 6.08
C ALA A 82 -8.99 0.86 7.21
N GLN A 83 -9.60 1.58 8.16
CA GLN A 83 -8.89 2.14 9.30
C GLN A 83 -8.26 1.07 10.18
N ASP A 84 -8.98 -0.01 10.44
CA ASP A 84 -8.43 -1.14 11.21
C ASP A 84 -7.25 -1.78 10.48
N SER A 85 -7.36 -1.95 9.18
CA SER A 85 -6.27 -2.50 8.36
C SER A 85 -5.03 -1.63 8.40
N ILE A 86 -5.20 -0.32 8.24
CA ILE A 86 -4.12 0.67 8.34
C ILE A 86 -3.47 0.59 9.74
N TYR A 87 -4.30 0.52 10.77
CA TYR A 87 -3.83 0.46 12.16
C TYR A 87 -2.97 -0.78 12.41
N HIS A 88 -3.39 -1.95 11.93
CA HIS A 88 -2.61 -3.19 12.06
C HIS A 88 -1.23 -3.05 11.40
N ALA A 89 -1.19 -2.50 10.21
CA ALA A 89 0.06 -2.29 9.49
C ALA A 89 0.96 -1.26 10.20
N LEU A 90 0.36 -0.17 10.70
CA LEU A 90 1.08 0.85 11.48
C LEU A 90 1.69 0.27 12.75
N GLN A 91 0.95 -0.57 13.48
CA GLN A 91 1.48 -1.23 14.67
C GLN A 91 2.69 -2.10 14.35
N ARG A 92 2.64 -2.82 13.24
CA ARG A 92 3.76 -3.67 12.80
C ARG A 92 4.96 -2.80 12.43
N ALA A 93 4.74 -1.76 11.64
CA ALA A 93 5.79 -0.84 11.21
C ALA A 93 6.44 -0.14 12.41
N ALA A 94 5.64 0.29 13.40
CA ALA A 94 6.15 0.98 14.58
C ALA A 94 7.09 0.13 15.42
N LYS A 95 6.89 -1.19 15.44
CA LYS A 95 7.76 -2.12 16.16
C LYS A 95 9.11 -2.35 15.48
N GLU A 96 9.17 -2.14 14.19
CA GLU A 96 10.32 -2.55 13.37
C GLU A 96 11.14 -1.38 12.83
N ASN A 97 10.68 -0.14 13.02
CA ASN A 97 11.30 1.04 12.41
C ASN A 97 11.46 2.18 13.42
N PRO A 98 12.38 3.15 13.12
CA PRO A 98 12.55 4.32 13.96
C PRO A 98 11.26 5.14 14.10
N MET A 99 11.03 5.72 15.28
CA MET A 99 9.82 6.49 15.60
C MET A 99 9.68 7.79 14.80
N ASP A 100 10.77 8.30 14.23
CA ASP A 100 10.78 9.49 13.38
C ASP A 100 10.57 9.17 11.90
N SER A 101 10.20 7.94 11.58
CA SER A 101 9.93 7.54 10.20
C SER A 101 8.72 8.27 9.63
N ILE A 102 8.80 8.59 8.34
CA ILE A 102 7.67 9.12 7.58
C ILE A 102 6.85 7.94 7.06
N VAL A 103 5.54 8.03 7.21
CA VAL A 103 4.62 6.98 6.78
C VAL A 103 3.68 7.54 5.72
N LEU A 104 3.61 6.85 4.57
CA LEU A 104 2.66 7.15 3.51
C LEU A 104 1.60 6.05 3.52
N ILE A 105 0.33 6.44 3.52
CA ILE A 105 -0.80 5.52 3.54
C ILE A 105 -1.50 5.58 2.20
N HIS A 106 -1.66 4.43 1.55
CA HIS A 106 -2.20 4.36 0.20
C HIS A 106 -3.10 3.14 0.00
N ASP A 107 -4.18 3.33 -0.76
CA ASP A 107 -5.11 2.27 -1.11
C ASP A 107 -4.51 1.36 -2.20
N GLY A 108 -4.50 0.05 -1.96
CA GLY A 108 -3.94 -0.94 -2.87
C GLY A 108 -4.62 -1.06 -4.23
N VAL A 109 -5.84 -0.54 -4.36
CA VAL A 109 -6.57 -0.55 -5.64
C VAL A 109 -6.52 0.78 -6.38
N ARG A 110 -5.57 1.65 -6.04
CA ARG A 110 -5.32 2.93 -6.73
C ARG A 110 -3.95 2.90 -7.40
N PRO A 111 -3.85 2.28 -8.61
CA PRO A 111 -2.56 2.05 -9.25
C PRO A 111 -2.02 3.24 -10.04
N VAL A 112 -2.79 4.33 -10.14
CA VAL A 112 -2.42 5.51 -10.94
C VAL A 112 -2.03 6.66 -10.00
N VAL A 113 -0.78 6.66 -9.58
CA VAL A 113 -0.18 7.73 -8.77
C VAL A 113 1.14 8.10 -9.43
N GLU A 114 1.33 9.38 -9.68
CA GLU A 114 2.58 9.85 -10.28
C GLU A 114 3.73 9.81 -9.25
N TYR A 115 4.92 9.52 -9.74
CA TYR A 115 6.15 9.48 -8.93
C TYR A 115 6.32 10.77 -8.12
N GLU A 116 6.09 11.91 -8.76
CA GLU A 116 6.25 13.24 -8.14
C GLU A 116 5.29 13.46 -6.97
N VAL A 117 4.08 12.88 -7.02
CA VAL A 117 3.10 12.99 -5.93
C VAL A 117 3.64 12.35 -4.66
N ILE A 118 4.28 11.21 -4.77
CA ILE A 118 4.91 10.53 -3.64
C ILE A 118 6.05 11.41 -3.09
N SER A 119 6.91 11.91 -3.96
CA SER A 119 8.03 12.81 -3.56
C SER A 119 7.54 14.07 -2.87
N GLU A 120 6.49 14.70 -3.41
CA GLU A 120 5.91 15.92 -2.85
C GLU A 120 5.28 15.69 -1.49
N ASN A 121 4.60 14.55 -1.28
CA ASN A 121 4.05 14.20 0.02
C ASN A 121 5.17 14.05 1.06
N ILE A 122 6.24 13.37 0.73
CA ILE A 122 7.39 13.21 1.62
C ILE A 122 7.99 14.57 1.97
N ALA A 123 8.22 15.43 0.98
CA ALA A 123 8.75 16.77 1.18
C ALA A 123 7.82 17.63 2.05
N SER A 124 6.51 17.53 1.84
CA SER A 124 5.51 18.27 2.62
C SER A 124 5.48 17.85 4.08
N VAL A 125 5.59 16.54 4.35
CA VAL A 125 5.64 16.03 5.72
C VAL A 125 6.90 16.54 6.43
N LYS A 126 8.03 16.57 5.76
CA LYS A 126 9.28 17.10 6.32
C LYS A 126 9.17 18.58 6.69
N ARG A 127 8.40 19.37 5.91
CA ARG A 127 8.19 20.80 6.16
C ARG A 127 7.12 21.08 7.21
N CYS A 128 5.99 20.37 7.13
CA CYS A 128 4.74 20.72 7.82
C CYS A 128 4.30 19.69 8.86
N GLY A 129 4.94 18.53 8.93
CA GLY A 129 4.59 17.44 9.85
C GLY A 129 3.52 16.50 9.34
N SER A 130 2.67 16.92 8.41
CA SER A 130 1.66 16.06 7.77
C SER A 130 1.31 16.58 6.39
N ALA A 131 0.73 15.71 5.55
CA ALA A 131 0.30 16.06 4.22
C ALA A 131 -0.86 15.14 3.79
N ILE A 132 -1.77 15.66 2.98
CA ILE A 132 -2.84 14.91 2.35
C ILE A 132 -2.89 15.31 0.89
N THR A 133 -2.86 14.32 0.00
CA THR A 133 -3.06 14.55 -1.42
C THR A 133 -4.53 14.82 -1.69
N SER A 134 -4.82 15.90 -2.37
CA SER A 134 -6.19 16.27 -2.73
C SER A 134 -6.23 16.77 -4.18
N THR A 135 -7.41 16.71 -4.76
CA THR A 135 -7.67 17.27 -6.08
C THR A 135 -8.91 18.15 -6.02
N GLN A 136 -8.97 19.11 -6.94
CA GLN A 136 -10.12 20.00 -7.00
C GLN A 136 -11.35 19.22 -7.44
N CYS A 137 -12.45 19.43 -6.74
CA CYS A 137 -13.78 18.93 -7.12
C CYS A 137 -14.43 19.88 -8.12
N TYR A 138 -14.94 19.32 -9.19
CA TYR A 138 -15.69 20.09 -10.21
C TYR A 138 -17.16 19.73 -10.18
#